data_28490217db3ab7f8d3d7154fd6f5149a
#
_entry.id   28490217db3ab7f8d3d7154fd6f5149a
#
_cell.length_a   1.000
_cell.length_b   1.000
_cell.length_c   1.000
_cell.angle_alpha   90.00
_cell.angle_beta   90.00
_cell.angle_gamma   90.00
#
_symmetry.space_group_name_H-M   'P 1'
#
loop_
_entity.id
_entity.type
_entity.pdbx_description
1 polymer ?
#
loop_
_entity_poly.entity_id
_entity_poly.type
_entity_poly.pdbx_seq_one_letter_code
_entity_poly.pdbx_strand_id
1 'polypeptide(L)' 'MKIRFDRETCIGMFQCAAEWDAFEKDEDAGKADLAGGEETEPDIFEREVPEDAELDAKFAARACPVDAIEVYDDDGERIV' A
#
# COMPACT_ATOMS: atom_id res chain seq x y z
N MET A 1 -11.10 -6.21 -4.20
CA MET A 1 -10.28 -5.64 -3.10
C MET A 1 -9.46 -4.48 -3.62
N LYS A 2 -9.38 -3.40 -2.86
CA LYS A 2 -8.65 -2.19 -3.24
C LYS A 2 -7.68 -1.82 -2.13
N ILE A 3 -6.49 -1.35 -2.50
CA ILE A 3 -5.50 -0.87 -1.55
C ILE A 3 -5.30 0.64 -1.73
N ARG A 4 -5.19 1.36 -0.62
CA ARG A 4 -4.93 2.80 -0.59
C ARG A 4 -3.66 3.04 0.20
N PHE A 5 -2.76 3.81 -0.39
CA PHE A 5 -1.44 4.08 0.19
C PHE A 5 -1.24 5.58 0.35
N ASP A 6 -0.98 6.02 1.58
CA ASP A 6 -0.64 7.40 1.89
C ASP A 6 0.89 7.54 1.94
N ARG A 7 1.46 7.98 0.83
CA ARG A 7 2.91 8.12 0.68
C ARG A 7 3.48 9.21 1.60
N GLU A 8 2.70 10.24 1.91
CA GLU A 8 3.14 11.30 2.82
C GLU A 8 3.37 10.76 4.23
N THR A 9 2.51 9.88 4.70
CA THR A 9 2.62 9.27 6.04
C THR A 9 3.74 8.23 6.10
N CYS A 10 4.13 7.63 4.96
CA CYS A 10 5.16 6.60 4.89
C CYS A 10 6.49 7.13 5.43
N ILE A 11 7.15 6.33 6.28
CA ILE A 11 8.44 6.71 6.90
C ILE A 11 9.63 5.92 6.35
N GLY A 12 9.40 5.15 5.26
CA GLY A 12 10.50 4.46 4.59
C GLY A 12 11.00 3.20 5.27
N MET A 13 10.16 2.53 6.06
CA MET A 13 10.53 1.26 6.70
C MET A 13 10.65 0.11 5.70
N PHE A 14 9.97 0.21 4.57
CA PHE A 14 10.01 -0.75 3.46
C PHE A 14 9.54 -2.16 3.81
N GLN A 15 8.90 -2.38 4.94
CA GLN A 15 8.37 -3.69 5.32
C GLN A 15 7.27 -4.13 4.35
N CYS A 16 6.47 -3.19 3.85
CA CYS A 16 5.45 -3.46 2.85
C CYS A 16 6.05 -4.03 1.55
N ALA A 17 7.21 -3.53 1.13
CA ALA A 17 7.89 -4.01 -0.06
C ALA A 17 8.40 -5.44 0.10
N ALA A 18 8.70 -5.86 1.33
CA ALA A 18 9.08 -7.24 1.63
C ALA A 18 7.88 -8.19 1.62
N GLU A 19 6.69 -7.68 1.94
CA GLU A 19 5.47 -8.49 2.02
C GLU A 19 4.75 -8.59 0.66
N TRP A 20 4.81 -7.55 -0.15
CA TRP A 20 4.17 -7.52 -1.46
C TRP A 20 5.03 -6.74 -2.44
N ASP A 21 5.40 -7.35 -3.56
CA ASP A 21 6.31 -6.77 -4.55
C ASP A 21 5.69 -5.63 -5.38
N ALA A 22 4.39 -5.36 -5.23
CA ALA A 22 3.78 -4.16 -5.80
C ALA A 22 4.26 -2.88 -5.12
N PHE A 23 4.76 -2.98 -3.89
CA PHE A 23 5.44 -1.87 -3.24
C PHE A 23 6.91 -1.88 -3.62
N GLU A 24 7.41 -0.74 -4.05
CA GLU A 24 8.79 -0.57 -4.46
C GLU A 24 9.50 0.39 -3.49
N LYS A 25 10.80 0.17 -3.32
CA LYS A 25 11.61 1.02 -2.44
C LYS A 25 12.07 2.25 -3.22
N ASP A 26 11.75 3.43 -2.73
CA ASP A 26 12.32 4.68 -3.22
C ASP A 26 13.26 5.22 -2.12
N GLU A 27 14.48 4.76 -2.15
CA GLU A 27 15.48 5.12 -1.13
C GLU A 27 15.86 6.59 -1.19
N ASP A 28 15.81 7.21 -2.36
CA ASP A 28 16.13 8.63 -2.52
C ASP A 28 15.11 9.52 -1.82
N ALA A 29 13.84 9.15 -1.88
CA ALA A 29 12.77 9.87 -1.20
C ALA A 29 12.57 9.42 0.24
N GLY A 30 13.11 8.24 0.62
CA GLY A 30 12.87 7.64 1.92
C GLY A 30 11.43 7.17 2.10
N LYS A 31 10.78 6.75 1.02
CA LYS A 31 9.38 6.33 0.99
C LYS A 31 9.19 5.18 0.03
N ALA A 32 8.12 4.42 0.21
CA ALA A 32 7.75 3.39 -0.75
C ALA A 32 6.92 3.99 -1.88
N ASP A 33 6.87 3.28 -3.00
CA ASP A 33 5.98 3.58 -4.13
C ASP A 33 5.07 2.39 -4.36
N LEU A 34 3.84 2.66 -4.78
CA LEU A 34 2.87 1.63 -5.11
C LEU A 34 2.81 1.47 -6.63
N ALA A 35 3.41 0.39 -7.14
CA ALA A 35 3.42 0.11 -8.57
C ALA A 35 1.98 -0.09 -9.08
N GLY A 36 1.65 0.53 -10.20
CA GLY A 36 0.30 0.48 -10.77
C GLY A 36 -0.73 1.31 -10.01
N GLY A 37 -0.31 2.02 -8.97
CA GLY A 37 -1.19 2.92 -8.22
C GLY A 37 -1.52 4.18 -9.00
N GLU A 38 -2.76 4.66 -8.85
CA GLU A 38 -3.21 5.92 -9.40
C GLU A 38 -3.30 6.95 -8.29
N GLU A 39 -2.68 8.10 -8.49
CA GLU A 39 -2.75 9.18 -7.51
C GLU A 39 -4.13 9.82 -7.56
N THR A 40 -4.93 9.60 -6.53
CA THR A 40 -6.30 10.11 -6.44
C THR A 40 -6.38 11.46 -5.71
N GLU A 41 -5.44 11.69 -4.79
CA GLU A 41 -5.26 12.95 -4.08
C GLU A 41 -3.76 13.14 -3.91
N PRO A 42 -3.26 14.34 -3.56
CA PRO A 42 -1.82 14.54 -3.38
C PRO A 42 -1.22 13.51 -2.41
N ASP A 43 -0.26 12.73 -2.90
CA ASP A 43 0.43 11.66 -2.18
C ASP A 43 -0.46 10.47 -1.75
N ILE A 44 -1.70 10.38 -2.25
CA ILE A 44 -2.58 9.23 -2.01
C ILE A 44 -2.71 8.42 -3.29
N PHE A 45 -2.34 7.15 -3.22
CA PHE A 45 -2.33 6.22 -4.36
C PHE A 45 -3.28 5.06 -4.08
N GLU A 46 -4.06 4.67 -5.09
CA GLU A 46 -5.00 3.55 -4.99
C GLU A 46 -4.87 2.64 -6.19
N ARG A 47 -5.11 1.36 -5.99
CA ARG A 47 -5.19 0.38 -7.08
C ARG A 47 -6.02 -0.81 -6.66
N GLU A 48 -6.48 -1.56 -7.67
CA GLU A 48 -7.09 -2.88 -7.42
C GLU A 48 -6.02 -3.87 -7.00
N VAL A 49 -6.40 -4.79 -6.12
CA VAL A 49 -5.54 -5.88 -5.67
C VAL A 49 -5.96 -7.15 -6.43
N PRO A 50 -5.05 -7.80 -7.17
CA PRO A 50 -5.36 -9.06 -7.83
C PRO A 50 -5.74 -10.14 -6.81
N GLU A 51 -6.60 -11.08 -7.22
CA GLU A 51 -7.07 -12.14 -6.32
C GLU A 51 -5.91 -12.97 -5.73
N ASP A 52 -4.87 -13.20 -6.51
CA ASP A 52 -3.71 -13.98 -6.07
C ASP A 52 -2.77 -13.18 -5.15
N ALA A 53 -2.99 -11.88 -4.99
CA ALA A 53 -2.18 -11.01 -4.14
C ALA A 53 -2.94 -10.47 -2.92
N GLU A 54 -4.18 -10.89 -2.70
CA GLU A 54 -4.99 -10.37 -1.58
C GLU A 54 -4.34 -10.57 -0.23
N LEU A 55 -3.78 -11.74 0.01
CA LEU A 55 -3.11 -12.04 1.27
C LEU A 55 -1.84 -11.20 1.43
N ASP A 56 -1.05 -11.09 0.36
CA ASP A 56 0.18 -10.28 0.37
C ASP A 56 -0.13 -8.81 0.66
N ALA A 57 -1.18 -8.27 0.05
CA ALA A 57 -1.61 -6.89 0.28
C ALA A 57 -2.01 -6.67 1.74
N LYS A 58 -2.73 -7.62 2.34
CA LYS A 58 -3.12 -7.55 3.75
C LYS A 58 -1.90 -7.56 4.67
N PHE A 59 -0.92 -8.42 4.38
CA PHE A 59 0.31 -8.47 5.17
C PHE A 59 1.11 -7.18 5.02
N ALA A 60 1.19 -6.61 3.82
CA ALA A 60 1.86 -5.34 3.59
C ALA A 60 1.22 -4.22 4.43
N ALA A 61 -0.11 -4.16 4.45
CA ALA A 61 -0.83 -3.16 5.23
C ALA A 61 -0.58 -3.31 6.73
N ARG A 62 -0.57 -4.55 7.23
CA ARG A 62 -0.33 -4.83 8.64
C ARG A 62 1.12 -4.55 9.05
N ALA A 63 2.05 -4.70 8.13
CA ALA A 63 3.47 -4.48 8.40
C ALA A 63 3.83 -3.00 8.52
N CYS A 64 2.97 -2.09 8.03
CA CYS A 64 3.23 -0.66 8.07
C CYS A 64 3.04 -0.12 9.49
N PRO A 65 4.10 0.37 10.16
CA PRO A 65 3.99 0.81 11.56
C PRO A 65 3.28 2.14 11.75
N VAL A 66 3.08 2.89 10.67
CA VAL A 66 2.46 4.22 10.72
C VAL A 66 1.06 4.26 10.10
N ASP A 67 0.49 3.09 9.79
CA ASP A 67 -0.85 2.95 9.23
C ASP A 67 -1.05 3.76 7.93
N ALA A 68 -0.02 3.79 7.10
CA ALA A 68 -0.07 4.50 5.82
C ALA A 68 -0.79 3.69 4.73
N ILE A 69 -1.10 2.43 4.98
CA ILE A 69 -1.69 1.52 4.01
C ILE A 69 -3.03 1.02 4.53
N GLU A 70 -4.06 1.16 3.71
CA GLU A 70 -5.41 0.70 4.02
C GLU A 70 -5.88 -0.26 2.94
N VAL A 71 -6.57 -1.32 3.32
CA VAL A 71 -7.13 -2.29 2.37
C VAL A 71 -8.64 -2.33 2.54
N TYR A 72 -9.35 -2.25 1.44
CA TYR A 72 -10.81 -2.23 1.39
C TYR A 72 -11.31 -3.43 0.59
N ASP A 73 -12.44 -4.00 1.00
CA ASP A 73 -13.09 -5.06 0.26
C ASP A 73 -13.89 -4.50 -0.93
N ASP A 74 -14.58 -5.38 -1.68
CA ASP A 74 -15.34 -4.97 -2.86
C ASP A 74 -16.55 -4.11 -2.51
N ASP A 75 -17.01 -4.15 -1.27
CA ASP A 75 -18.11 -3.32 -0.76
C ASP A 75 -17.64 -1.95 -0.27
N GLY A 76 -16.33 -1.72 -0.25
CA GLY A 76 -15.75 -0.47 0.22
C GLY A 76 -15.52 -0.43 1.72
N GLU A 77 -15.63 -1.56 2.42
CA GLU A 77 -15.35 -1.64 3.85
C GLU A 77 -13.86 -1.84 4.10
N ARG A 78 -13.32 -1.12 5.05
CA ARG A 78 -11.91 -1.27 5.44
C ARG A 78 -11.71 -2.57 6.19
N ILE A 79 -10.78 -3.40 5.72
CA ILE A 79 -10.46 -4.70 6.34
C ILE A 79 -9.08 -4.72 7.01
N VAL A 80 -8.20 -3.80 6.64
CA VAL A 80 -6.89 -3.63 7.30
C VAL A 80 -6.59 -2.15 7.52
#